data_47d387d6a9c4f69ab2dbcd649080b3f5
#
_entry.id   47d387d6a9c4f69ab2dbcd649080b3f5
#
_cell.length_a   1.000
_cell.length_b   1.000
_cell.length_c   1.000
_cell.angle_alpha   90.00
_cell.angle_beta   90.00
_cell.angle_gamma   90.00
#
_symmetry.space_group_name_H-M   'P 1'
#
loop_
_entity.id
_entity.type
_entity.pdbx_description
1 polymer ?
#
loop_
_entity_poly.entity_id
_entity_poly.type
_entity_poly.pdbx_seq_one_letter_code
_entity_poly.pdbx_strand_id
1 'polypeptide(L)'
;YDFLLAQSKHFGGIGLEHHESSENGVRPGYFKDWDKAIAARELLPHEYVHSWNGKFRRPAGLNTPDFQVPMQGRLLWLYEGQTEYWGWVLAARSGLTTPALARERLARTAASYALQAGRAWRNLQDTTQDNLMAPRRNNRDWRSWQRSGGDYYGEMLLVWLDADTLMREKSGGTKSLDDFARAFFGMRDGELGPLPYDFTDIVAALNAVVPHDW
;
A
#
# COMPACT_ATOMS: atom_id res chain seq x y z
N TYR A 1 8.01 18.14 -1.24
CA TYR A 1 8.36 16.72 -1.34
C TYR A 1 9.20 16.48 -2.59
N ASP A 2 10.33 15.80 -2.44
CA ASP A 2 11.28 15.54 -3.51
C ASP A 2 11.25 14.09 -3.98
N PHE A 3 11.12 13.87 -5.29
CA PHE A 3 11.26 12.56 -5.91
C PHE A 3 12.66 12.42 -6.52
N LEU A 4 13.51 11.59 -5.93
CA LEU A 4 14.77 11.18 -6.55
C LEU A 4 14.47 9.99 -7.48
N LEU A 5 14.60 10.18 -8.79
CA LEU A 5 14.25 9.16 -9.77
C LEU A 5 15.46 8.72 -10.61
N ALA A 6 15.92 7.52 -10.38
CA ALA A 6 16.98 6.88 -11.16
C ALA A 6 16.38 6.11 -12.34
N GLN A 7 16.67 6.53 -13.57
CA GLN A 7 16.34 5.81 -14.79
C GLN A 7 17.56 4.99 -15.24
N SER A 8 17.74 3.81 -14.68
CA SER A 8 18.98 3.05 -14.89
C SER A 8 18.72 1.54 -14.95
N LYS A 9 19.59 0.81 -15.69
CA LYS A 9 19.65 -0.65 -15.63
C LYS A 9 20.45 -1.17 -14.44
N HIS A 10 21.23 -0.31 -13.80
CA HIS A 10 22.15 -0.66 -12.73
C HIS A 10 21.55 -0.40 -11.33
N PHE A 11 20.65 0.56 -11.21
CA PHE A 11 19.81 0.70 -10.03
C PHE A 11 18.58 -0.19 -10.21
N GLY A 12 18.30 -1.04 -9.24
CA GLY A 12 17.13 -1.92 -9.26
C GLY A 12 15.82 -1.14 -9.30
N GLY A 13 14.73 -1.80 -9.67
CA GLY A 13 13.39 -1.28 -9.43
C GLY A 13 13.17 -1.20 -7.92
N ILE A 14 13.14 0.00 -7.39
CA ILE A 14 12.98 0.31 -5.98
C ILE A 14 12.05 1.49 -5.82
N GLY A 15 11.19 1.45 -4.81
CA GLY A 15 10.64 2.59 -4.13
C GLY A 15 11.16 2.56 -2.70
N LEU A 16 11.58 3.69 -2.18
CA LEU A 16 12.06 3.84 -0.82
C LEU A 16 11.60 5.18 -0.28
N GLU A 17 10.70 5.07 0.64
CA GLU A 17 9.99 6.20 1.23
C GLU A 17 10.80 6.89 2.34
N HIS A 18 10.69 8.20 2.40
CA HIS A 18 11.18 9.09 3.44
C HIS A 18 10.05 10.03 3.89
N HIS A 19 10.29 10.89 4.89
CA HIS A 19 9.25 11.83 5.38
C HIS A 19 8.84 12.85 4.31
N GLU A 20 9.81 13.43 3.61
CA GLU A 20 9.59 14.54 2.67
C GLU A 20 10.21 14.26 1.29
N SER A 21 10.58 13.01 1.03
CA SER A 21 11.17 12.59 -0.24
C SER A 21 11.00 11.09 -0.48
N SER A 22 11.35 10.63 -1.68
CA SER A 22 11.52 9.20 -1.97
C SER A 22 12.65 8.95 -2.97
N GLU A 23 13.29 7.80 -2.83
CA GLU A 23 14.23 7.27 -3.82
C GLU A 23 13.52 6.25 -4.68
N ASN A 24 13.58 6.46 -6.01
CA ASN A 24 12.82 5.65 -6.95
C ASN A 24 13.71 5.16 -8.07
N GLY A 25 13.64 3.86 -8.38
CA GLY A 25 14.35 3.25 -9.48
C GLY A 25 13.40 2.74 -10.54
N VAL A 26 13.51 3.25 -11.77
CA VAL A 26 12.72 2.81 -12.91
C VAL A 26 13.63 2.46 -14.08
N ARG A 27 13.08 1.71 -15.04
CA ARG A 27 13.80 1.36 -16.25
C ARG A 27 14.20 2.59 -17.07
N PRO A 28 15.30 2.53 -17.83
CA PRO A 28 15.63 3.55 -18.83
C PRO A 28 14.47 3.77 -19.81
N GLY A 29 14.22 5.02 -20.13
CA GLY A 29 13.12 5.38 -21.05
C GLY A 29 11.73 5.40 -20.39
N TYR A 30 11.64 5.41 -19.07
CA TYR A 30 10.37 5.44 -18.33
C TYR A 30 9.39 6.49 -18.87
N PHE A 31 9.82 7.74 -19.02
CA PHE A 31 8.99 8.80 -19.59
C PHE A 31 8.88 8.76 -21.11
N LYS A 32 9.91 8.25 -21.80
CA LYS A 32 9.93 8.17 -23.27
C LYS A 32 8.99 7.09 -23.79
N ASP A 33 8.97 5.95 -23.12
CA ASP A 33 8.13 4.79 -23.44
C ASP A 33 6.94 4.70 -22.48
N TRP A 34 6.25 5.82 -22.26
CA TRP A 34 5.22 5.96 -21.24
C TRP A 34 4.14 4.88 -21.30
N ASP A 35 3.70 4.52 -22.50
CA ASP A 35 2.67 3.49 -22.68
C ASP A 35 3.12 2.07 -22.29
N LYS A 36 4.43 1.84 -22.20
CA LYS A 36 5.00 0.60 -21.68
C LYS A 36 5.26 0.62 -20.17
N ALA A 37 5.09 1.76 -19.54
CA ALA A 37 5.36 1.97 -18.11
C ALA A 37 4.11 1.90 -17.22
N ILE A 38 2.98 1.42 -17.73
CA ILE A 38 1.69 1.43 -17.03
C ILE A 38 1.78 0.84 -15.62
N ALA A 39 2.48 -0.29 -15.47
CA ALA A 39 2.61 -0.98 -14.18
C ALA A 39 3.46 -0.22 -13.14
N ALA A 40 4.23 0.77 -13.55
CA ALA A 40 5.09 1.55 -12.66
C ALA A 40 4.60 3.01 -12.47
N ARG A 41 3.42 3.33 -12.99
CA ARG A 41 2.88 4.70 -12.89
C ARG A 41 2.40 5.06 -11.49
N GLU A 42 2.08 4.07 -10.68
CA GLU A 42 1.69 4.25 -9.29
C GLU A 42 2.89 4.40 -8.34
N LEU A 43 4.12 4.08 -8.76
CA LEU A 43 5.30 4.08 -7.89
C LEU A 43 5.48 5.41 -7.15
N LEU A 44 5.52 6.53 -7.87
CA LEU A 44 5.74 7.83 -7.25
C LEU A 44 4.58 8.23 -6.31
N PRO A 45 3.30 8.08 -6.70
CA PRO A 45 2.19 8.27 -5.77
C PRO A 45 2.22 7.33 -4.56
N HIS A 46 2.62 6.07 -4.72
CA HIS A 46 2.78 5.11 -3.64
C HIS A 46 3.80 5.63 -2.60
N GLU A 47 5.01 5.95 -3.05
CA GLU A 47 6.06 6.47 -2.16
C GLU A 47 5.68 7.82 -1.52
N TYR A 48 4.92 8.64 -2.24
CA TYR A 48 4.40 9.90 -1.69
C TYR A 48 3.44 9.67 -0.52
N VAL A 49 2.55 8.70 -0.62
CA VAL A 49 1.60 8.35 0.45
C VAL A 49 2.32 7.90 1.72
N HIS A 50 3.46 7.26 1.60
CA HIS A 50 4.24 6.81 2.74
C HIS A 50 4.73 7.93 3.65
N SER A 51 4.76 9.19 3.21
CA SER A 51 5.02 10.33 4.11
C SER A 51 4.03 10.34 5.27
N TRP A 52 2.78 10.01 5.02
CA TRP A 52 1.73 9.92 6.03
C TRP A 52 1.55 8.51 6.56
N ASN A 53 1.37 7.52 5.67
CA ASN A 53 1.21 6.13 6.05
C ASN A 53 2.55 5.41 6.10
N GLY A 54 3.23 5.51 7.21
CA GLY A 54 4.53 4.86 7.45
C GLY A 54 5.55 5.75 8.12
N LYS A 55 5.73 6.98 7.65
CA LYS A 55 6.69 7.90 8.27
C LYS A 55 6.02 8.72 9.38
N PHE A 56 4.87 9.33 9.12
CA PHE A 56 4.14 10.06 10.14
C PHE A 56 3.30 9.15 11.03
N ARG A 57 2.33 8.40 10.46
CA ARG A 57 1.58 7.35 11.16
C ARG A 57 2.23 6.00 10.89
N ARG A 58 2.70 5.32 11.92
CA ARG A 58 3.48 4.08 11.78
C ARG A 58 2.86 2.95 12.59
N PRO A 59 2.69 1.72 12.02
CA PRO A 59 2.33 0.57 12.83
C PRO A 59 3.27 0.41 14.02
N ALA A 60 2.71 0.27 15.22
CA ALA A 60 3.51 0.18 16.45
C ALA A 60 4.57 -0.92 16.40
N GLY A 61 4.24 -2.07 15.77
CA GLY A 61 5.20 -3.17 15.62
C GLY A 61 6.38 -2.88 14.68
N LEU A 62 6.29 -1.85 13.82
CA LEU A 62 7.38 -1.39 12.96
C LEU A 62 8.17 -0.25 13.57
N ASN A 63 7.71 0.32 14.68
CA ASN A 63 8.35 1.42 15.36
C ASN A 63 9.25 0.90 16.49
N THR A 64 10.42 0.39 16.13
CA THR A 64 11.41 -0.13 17.09
C THR A 64 12.37 0.96 17.55
N PRO A 65 12.89 0.90 18.79
CA PRO A 65 13.81 1.92 19.31
C PRO A 65 15.18 1.92 18.60
N ASP A 66 15.59 0.77 18.07
CA ASP A 66 16.85 0.58 17.35
C ASP A 66 16.78 -0.69 16.46
N PHE A 67 17.86 -0.98 15.75
CA PHE A 67 17.99 -2.15 14.88
C PHE A 67 18.25 -3.48 15.62
N GLN A 68 18.40 -3.47 16.93
CA GLN A 68 18.59 -4.68 17.76
C GLN A 68 17.23 -5.30 18.14
N VAL A 69 16.16 -4.52 18.10
CA VAL A 69 14.79 -5.01 18.36
C VAL A 69 14.15 -5.44 17.04
N PRO A 70 13.75 -6.72 16.89
CA PRO A 70 13.09 -7.18 15.67
C PRO A 70 11.76 -6.46 15.41
N MET A 71 11.61 -5.91 14.22
CA MET A 71 10.32 -5.37 13.76
C MET A 71 9.28 -6.49 13.64
N GLN A 72 8.02 -6.14 13.92
CA GLN A 72 6.86 -7.02 13.76
C GLN A 72 5.97 -6.54 12.63
N GLY A 73 5.95 -7.28 11.54
CA GLY A 73 5.22 -6.92 10.32
C GLY A 73 3.72 -7.14 10.37
N ARG A 74 3.09 -7.33 11.54
CA ARG A 74 1.67 -7.71 11.67
C ARG A 74 0.70 -6.78 10.95
N LEU A 75 1.02 -5.50 10.82
CA LEU A 75 0.20 -4.49 10.15
C LEU A 75 0.81 -4.01 8.83
N LEU A 76 1.76 -4.74 8.23
CA LEU A 76 2.27 -4.43 6.89
C LEU A 76 1.16 -4.41 5.83
N TRP A 77 0.12 -5.19 6.01
CA TRP A 77 -1.05 -5.17 5.13
C TRP A 77 -1.84 -3.84 5.20
N LEU A 78 -1.77 -3.11 6.33
CA LEU A 78 -2.27 -1.74 6.43
C LEU A 78 -1.27 -0.74 5.84
N TYR A 79 -0.02 -0.87 6.22
CA TYR A 79 1.06 0.01 5.78
C TYR A 79 1.19 0.01 4.25
N GLU A 80 1.40 -1.15 3.66
CA GLU A 80 1.65 -1.29 2.23
C GLU A 80 0.36 -1.38 1.41
N GLY A 81 -0.61 -2.14 1.87
CA GLY A 81 -1.82 -2.36 1.11
C GLY A 81 -2.72 -1.14 0.98
N GLN A 82 -2.81 -0.31 2.01
CA GLN A 82 -3.50 0.97 1.89
C GLN A 82 -2.71 1.95 1.02
N THR A 83 -1.40 1.95 1.13
CA THR A 83 -0.53 2.77 0.27
C THR A 83 -0.63 2.34 -1.18
N GLU A 84 -0.70 1.05 -1.48
CA GLU A 84 -0.95 0.54 -2.83
C GLU A 84 -2.31 1.01 -3.37
N TYR A 85 -3.38 0.99 -2.55
CA TYR A 85 -4.67 1.55 -2.92
C TYR A 85 -4.56 3.04 -3.29
N TRP A 86 -3.95 3.84 -2.43
CA TRP A 86 -3.78 5.27 -2.68
C TRP A 86 -2.84 5.57 -3.84
N GLY A 87 -1.81 4.75 -4.05
CA GLY A 87 -0.91 4.86 -5.20
C GLY A 87 -1.69 4.85 -6.52
N TRP A 88 -2.60 3.91 -6.70
CA TRP A 88 -3.44 3.84 -7.91
C TRP A 88 -4.52 4.92 -7.97
N VAL A 89 -5.15 5.25 -6.86
CA VAL A 89 -6.14 6.34 -6.81
C VAL A 89 -5.48 7.67 -7.17
N LEU A 90 -4.33 7.98 -6.58
CA LEU A 90 -3.61 9.23 -6.84
C LEU A 90 -2.99 9.25 -8.24
N ALA A 91 -2.49 8.12 -8.75
CA ALA A 91 -2.04 8.03 -10.15
C ALA A 91 -3.16 8.39 -11.14
N ALA A 92 -4.40 7.95 -10.86
CA ALA A 92 -5.55 8.33 -11.68
C ALA A 92 -5.95 9.80 -11.48
N ARG A 93 -5.98 10.29 -10.24
CA ARG A 93 -6.35 11.68 -9.92
C ARG A 93 -5.35 12.70 -10.46
N SER A 94 -4.06 12.38 -10.47
CA SER A 94 -2.98 13.25 -10.99
C SER A 94 -2.81 13.19 -12.52
N GLY A 95 -3.47 12.26 -13.20
CA GLY A 95 -3.33 12.08 -14.63
C GLY A 95 -2.11 11.24 -15.05
N LEU A 96 -1.37 10.65 -14.11
CA LEU A 96 -0.29 9.69 -14.43
C LEU A 96 -0.84 8.43 -15.09
N THR A 97 -2.08 8.08 -14.79
CA THR A 97 -2.83 7.05 -15.52
C THR A 97 -4.26 7.51 -15.79
N THR A 98 -4.95 6.83 -16.70
CA THR A 98 -6.37 7.11 -16.92
C THR A 98 -7.25 6.35 -15.92
N PRO A 99 -8.46 6.84 -15.58
CA PRO A 99 -9.40 6.08 -14.76
C PRO A 99 -9.76 4.70 -15.34
N ALA A 100 -9.75 4.56 -16.66
CA ALA A 100 -9.99 3.29 -17.33
C ALA A 100 -8.87 2.29 -17.05
N LEU A 101 -7.61 2.70 -17.23
CA LEU A 101 -6.44 1.86 -16.95
C LEU A 101 -6.30 1.52 -15.47
N ALA A 102 -6.63 2.46 -14.57
CA ALA A 102 -6.65 2.18 -13.14
C ALA A 102 -7.69 1.09 -12.79
N ARG A 103 -8.90 1.17 -13.33
CA ARG A 103 -9.94 0.13 -13.15
C ARG A 103 -9.51 -1.21 -13.74
N GLU A 104 -8.89 -1.22 -14.91
CA GLU A 104 -8.35 -2.44 -15.52
C GLU A 104 -7.29 -3.09 -14.63
N ARG A 105 -6.42 -2.29 -14.02
CA ARG A 105 -5.42 -2.78 -13.06
C ARG A 105 -6.09 -3.43 -11.85
N LEU A 106 -7.10 -2.79 -11.25
CA LEU A 106 -7.86 -3.34 -10.14
C LEU A 106 -8.52 -4.68 -10.53
N ALA A 107 -9.14 -4.75 -11.70
CA ALA A 107 -9.77 -5.97 -12.20
C ALA A 107 -8.74 -7.10 -12.40
N ARG A 108 -7.57 -6.80 -12.96
CA ARG A 108 -6.48 -7.78 -13.11
C ARG A 108 -5.95 -8.27 -11.75
N THR A 109 -5.81 -7.36 -10.80
CA THR A 109 -5.40 -7.71 -9.44
C THR A 109 -6.42 -8.67 -8.81
N ALA A 110 -7.70 -8.34 -8.87
CA ALA A 110 -8.78 -9.20 -8.38
C ALA A 110 -8.78 -10.58 -9.06
N ALA A 111 -8.64 -10.62 -10.38
CA ALA A 111 -8.58 -11.88 -11.13
C ALA A 111 -7.37 -12.74 -10.73
N SER A 112 -6.21 -12.14 -10.49
CA SER A 112 -5.02 -12.88 -10.06
C SER A 112 -5.22 -13.55 -8.69
N TYR A 113 -5.83 -12.85 -7.73
CA TYR A 113 -6.11 -13.40 -6.41
C TYR A 113 -7.27 -14.41 -6.41
N ALA A 114 -8.25 -14.27 -7.27
CA ALA A 114 -9.35 -15.25 -7.40
C ALA A 114 -8.84 -16.66 -7.75
N LEU A 115 -7.69 -16.77 -8.40
CA LEU A 115 -7.10 -18.04 -8.82
C LEU A 115 -6.09 -18.62 -7.81
N GLN A 116 -5.81 -17.91 -6.71
CA GLN A 116 -4.84 -18.39 -5.72
C GLN A 116 -5.47 -19.34 -4.71
N ALA A 117 -5.16 -20.62 -4.80
CA ALA A 117 -5.67 -21.66 -3.91
C ALA A 117 -5.25 -21.46 -2.43
N GLY A 118 -4.08 -20.86 -2.19
CA GLY A 118 -3.58 -20.61 -0.84
C GLY A 118 -4.49 -19.73 0.02
N ARG A 119 -5.35 -18.91 -0.58
CA ARG A 119 -6.33 -18.07 0.12
C ARG A 119 -7.38 -18.88 0.90
N ALA A 120 -7.63 -20.11 0.51
CA ALA A 120 -8.60 -20.97 1.18
C ALA A 120 -8.16 -21.46 2.57
N TRP A 121 -6.86 -21.47 2.84
CA TRP A 121 -6.31 -22.04 4.07
C TRP A 121 -5.31 -21.14 4.81
N ARG A 122 -4.83 -20.07 4.16
CA ARG A 122 -3.86 -19.14 4.73
C ARG A 122 -4.40 -17.73 4.71
N ASN A 123 -4.50 -17.07 5.85
CA ASN A 123 -4.97 -15.68 5.93
C ASN A 123 -3.92 -14.69 5.41
N LEU A 124 -4.35 -13.45 5.14
CA LEU A 124 -3.50 -12.42 4.57
C LEU A 124 -2.40 -11.97 5.54
N GLN A 125 -2.69 -11.89 6.83
CA GLN A 125 -1.72 -11.46 7.85
C GLN A 125 -0.51 -12.40 7.92
N ASP A 126 -0.69 -13.70 7.70
CA ASP A 126 0.43 -14.64 7.68
C ASP A 126 1.45 -14.35 6.58
N THR A 127 1.03 -13.70 5.49
CA THR A 127 1.93 -13.36 4.38
C THR A 127 2.93 -12.26 4.76
N THR A 128 2.61 -11.44 5.76
CA THR A 128 3.44 -10.29 6.16
C THR A 128 4.78 -10.69 6.78
N GLN A 129 4.91 -11.92 7.26
CA GLN A 129 6.14 -12.45 7.85
C GLN A 129 7.03 -13.23 6.86
N ASP A 130 6.52 -13.55 5.67
CA ASP A 130 7.22 -14.41 4.71
C ASP A 130 8.56 -13.84 4.25
N ASN A 131 8.64 -12.52 4.07
CA ASN A 131 9.87 -11.88 3.62
C ASN A 131 11.02 -12.02 4.63
N LEU A 132 10.70 -12.20 5.91
CA LEU A 132 11.69 -12.46 6.98
C LEU A 132 12.12 -13.92 7.01
N MET A 133 11.20 -14.85 6.71
CA MET A 133 11.40 -16.29 6.85
C MET A 133 11.89 -16.96 5.56
N ALA A 134 11.45 -16.47 4.41
CA ALA A 134 11.75 -17.05 3.11
C ALA A 134 12.17 -15.96 2.11
N PRO A 135 13.48 -15.72 1.95
CA PRO A 135 13.98 -14.74 1.00
C PRO A 135 13.43 -14.99 -0.41
N ARG A 136 13.00 -13.94 -1.06
CA ARG A 136 12.31 -13.93 -2.38
C ARG A 136 12.94 -14.85 -3.45
N ARG A 137 14.22 -15.17 -3.34
CA ARG A 137 14.96 -15.96 -4.34
C ARG A 137 14.64 -17.46 -4.36
N ASN A 138 14.17 -18.03 -3.27
CA ASN A 138 14.01 -19.48 -3.12
C ASN A 138 12.56 -19.97 -3.12
N ASN A 139 11.58 -19.11 -3.38
CA ASN A 139 10.16 -19.43 -3.17
C ASN A 139 9.38 -19.73 -4.46
N ARG A 140 10.03 -20.03 -5.58
CA ARG A 140 9.33 -20.25 -6.86
C ARG A 140 8.44 -21.49 -6.83
N ASP A 141 8.86 -22.54 -6.15
CA ASP A 141 8.17 -23.85 -6.19
C ASP A 141 6.91 -23.89 -5.30
N TRP A 142 6.78 -22.95 -4.36
CA TRP A 142 5.65 -22.87 -3.45
C TRP A 142 4.53 -21.94 -3.91
N ARG A 143 4.78 -21.10 -4.91
CA ARG A 143 3.87 -20.03 -5.33
C ARG A 143 2.56 -20.53 -5.94
N SER A 144 2.56 -21.68 -6.55
CA SER A 144 1.37 -22.19 -7.26
C SER A 144 0.23 -22.62 -6.33
N TRP A 145 0.53 -22.95 -5.08
CA TRP A 145 -0.45 -23.41 -4.09
C TRP A 145 -0.41 -22.67 -2.75
N GLN A 146 0.59 -21.82 -2.55
CA GLN A 146 0.68 -20.90 -1.40
C GLN A 146 0.33 -19.48 -1.79
N ARG A 147 0.01 -18.68 -0.78
CA ARG A 147 0.04 -17.24 -0.90
C ARG A 147 1.47 -16.73 -1.01
N SER A 148 1.69 -15.71 -1.82
CA SER A 148 2.98 -15.02 -1.94
C SER A 148 3.22 -14.12 -0.72
N GLY A 149 4.48 -13.99 -0.28
CA GLY A 149 4.88 -13.04 0.76
C GLY A 149 4.71 -11.56 0.38
N GLY A 150 4.21 -11.24 -0.82
CA GLY A 150 3.85 -9.88 -1.24
C GLY A 150 2.34 -9.67 -1.43
N ASP A 151 1.52 -10.67 -1.11
CA ASP A 151 0.08 -10.60 -1.34
C ASP A 151 -0.61 -9.50 -0.51
N TYR A 152 -0.02 -9.11 0.62
CA TYR A 152 -0.54 -8.02 1.44
C TYR A 152 -0.50 -6.64 0.76
N TYR A 153 0.24 -6.45 -0.33
CA TYR A 153 0.12 -5.27 -1.19
C TYR A 153 -1.19 -5.31 -1.98
N GLY A 154 -1.27 -6.20 -2.94
CA GLY A 154 -2.33 -6.19 -3.93
C GLY A 154 -3.68 -6.74 -3.42
N GLU A 155 -3.69 -7.73 -2.53
CA GLU A 155 -4.95 -8.20 -1.96
C GLU A 155 -5.53 -7.19 -0.99
N MET A 156 -4.70 -6.54 -0.18
CA MET A 156 -5.16 -5.51 0.74
C MET A 156 -5.61 -4.23 0.03
N LEU A 157 -5.03 -3.90 -1.11
CA LEU A 157 -5.57 -2.86 -1.99
C LEU A 157 -7.06 -3.11 -2.29
N LEU A 158 -7.45 -4.38 -2.57
CA LEU A 158 -8.85 -4.74 -2.83
C LEU A 158 -9.73 -4.62 -1.58
N VAL A 159 -9.20 -4.94 -0.40
CA VAL A 159 -9.92 -4.74 0.87
C VAL A 159 -10.16 -3.25 1.13
N TRP A 160 -9.18 -2.39 0.85
CA TRP A 160 -9.36 -0.95 0.98
C TRP A 160 -10.32 -0.36 -0.07
N LEU A 161 -10.34 -0.92 -1.27
CA LEU A 161 -11.35 -0.59 -2.28
C LEU A 161 -12.76 -0.96 -1.80
N ASP A 162 -12.91 -2.14 -1.19
CA ASP A 162 -14.18 -2.57 -0.59
C ASP A 162 -14.60 -1.65 0.55
N ALA A 163 -13.67 -1.30 1.45
CA ALA A 163 -13.93 -0.37 2.53
C ALA A 163 -14.38 1.02 2.03
N ASP A 164 -13.73 1.57 0.98
CA ASP A 164 -14.15 2.85 0.37
C ASP A 164 -15.55 2.75 -0.23
N THR A 165 -15.84 1.66 -0.92
CA THR A 165 -17.16 1.41 -1.52
C THR A 165 -18.24 1.31 -0.44
N LEU A 166 -17.96 0.55 0.62
CA LEU A 166 -18.88 0.36 1.74
C LEU A 166 -19.14 1.67 2.50
N MET A 167 -18.10 2.49 2.71
CA MET A 167 -18.26 3.84 3.30
C MET A 167 -19.21 4.69 2.46
N ARG A 168 -19.02 4.71 1.14
CA ARG A 168 -19.87 5.45 0.20
C ARG A 168 -21.31 4.96 0.24
N GLU A 169 -21.52 3.66 0.18
CA GLU A 169 -22.86 3.06 0.25
C GLU A 169 -23.58 3.43 1.56
N LYS A 170 -22.93 3.21 2.70
CA LYS A 170 -23.53 3.48 4.02
C LYS A 170 -23.81 4.96 4.28
N SER A 171 -23.03 5.85 3.67
CA SER A 171 -23.19 7.31 3.86
C SER A 171 -23.99 7.99 2.75
N GLY A 172 -24.55 7.24 1.81
CA GLY A 172 -25.22 7.83 0.64
C GLY A 172 -24.28 8.67 -0.23
N GLY A 173 -23.00 8.28 -0.32
CA GLY A 173 -21.97 8.95 -1.11
C GLY A 173 -21.32 10.16 -0.45
N THR A 174 -21.67 10.48 0.80
CA THR A 174 -21.15 11.68 1.49
C THR A 174 -19.82 11.46 2.20
N LYS A 175 -19.43 10.21 2.46
CA LYS A 175 -18.19 9.81 3.11
C LYS A 175 -17.43 8.79 2.27
N SER A 176 -16.11 8.77 2.44
CA SER A 176 -15.18 7.93 1.71
C SER A 176 -13.89 7.72 2.48
N LEU A 177 -12.95 6.95 1.94
CA LEU A 177 -11.60 6.84 2.50
C LEU A 177 -10.83 8.18 2.49
N ASP A 178 -11.21 9.17 1.68
CA ASP A 178 -10.64 10.52 1.78
C ASP A 178 -10.93 11.16 3.15
N ASP A 179 -12.13 10.92 3.72
CA ASP A 179 -12.49 11.40 5.05
C ASP A 179 -11.69 10.68 6.15
N PHE A 180 -11.54 9.36 6.01
CA PHE A 180 -10.66 8.59 6.89
C PHE A 180 -9.21 9.10 6.81
N ALA A 181 -8.68 9.29 5.61
CA ALA A 181 -7.30 9.76 5.43
C ALA A 181 -7.07 11.15 6.06
N ARG A 182 -8.01 12.08 5.89
CA ARG A 182 -7.93 13.40 6.55
C ARG A 182 -7.95 13.29 8.08
N ALA A 183 -8.78 12.43 8.63
CA ALA A 183 -8.89 12.27 10.07
C ALA A 183 -7.68 11.53 10.66
N PHE A 184 -7.23 10.46 10.01
CA PHE A 184 -6.20 9.57 10.54
C PHE A 184 -4.78 10.06 10.26
N PHE A 185 -4.53 10.62 9.08
CA PHE A 185 -3.22 11.11 8.68
C PHE A 185 -3.09 12.65 8.83
N GLY A 186 -4.18 13.40 8.73
CA GLY A 186 -4.19 14.85 8.83
C GLY A 186 -4.22 15.40 10.27
N MET A 187 -3.93 14.58 11.27
CA MET A 187 -3.85 14.99 12.66
C MET A 187 -2.49 15.61 13.01
N ARG A 188 -2.45 16.46 14.03
CA ARG A 188 -1.23 17.09 14.55
C ARG A 188 -0.37 17.75 13.47
N ASP A 189 -0.99 18.64 12.72
CA ASP A 189 -0.33 19.39 11.66
C ASP A 189 0.97 20.05 12.17
N GLY A 190 2.05 19.96 11.37
CA GLY A 190 3.38 20.44 11.72
C GLY A 190 4.26 19.47 12.52
N GLU A 191 3.73 18.33 12.99
CA GLU A 191 4.56 17.27 13.59
C GLU A 191 5.05 16.29 12.52
N LEU A 192 6.31 15.86 12.61
CA LEU A 192 6.88 14.87 11.68
C LEU A 192 6.67 13.41 12.13
N GLY A 193 6.23 13.19 13.36
CA GLY A 193 6.03 11.85 13.90
C GLY A 193 7.35 11.14 14.29
N PRO A 194 7.41 9.79 14.30
CA PRO A 194 6.27 8.91 14.04
C PRO A 194 5.23 8.92 15.16
N LEU A 195 3.98 8.86 14.80
CA LEU A 195 2.87 8.59 15.70
C LEU A 195 2.43 7.13 15.55
N PRO A 196 2.82 6.23 16.45
CA PRO A 196 2.46 4.83 16.34
C PRO A 196 0.95 4.61 16.38
N TYR A 197 0.50 3.54 15.73
CA TYR A 197 -0.88 3.07 15.80
C TYR A 197 -0.94 1.55 15.83
N ASP A 198 -2.04 1.03 16.34
CA ASP A 198 -2.40 -0.38 16.28
C ASP A 198 -3.69 -0.60 15.46
N PHE A 199 -4.15 -1.84 15.43
CA PHE A 199 -5.37 -2.20 14.68
C PHE A 199 -6.62 -1.53 15.26
N THR A 200 -6.68 -1.35 16.59
CA THR A 200 -7.84 -0.73 17.24
C THR A 200 -7.97 0.74 16.91
N ASP A 201 -6.86 1.45 16.71
CA ASP A 201 -6.85 2.84 16.25
C ASP A 201 -7.45 2.99 14.84
N ILE A 202 -7.15 2.04 13.96
CA ILE A 202 -7.71 2.01 12.60
C ILE A 202 -9.23 1.81 12.65
N VAL A 203 -9.67 0.79 13.38
CA VAL A 203 -11.12 0.49 13.54
C VAL A 203 -11.84 1.68 14.15
N ALA A 204 -11.26 2.31 15.18
CA ALA A 204 -11.84 3.49 15.80
C ALA A 204 -11.95 4.67 14.81
N ALA A 205 -10.92 4.91 14.00
CA ALA A 205 -10.92 5.97 12.99
C ALA A 205 -11.93 5.70 11.87
N LEU A 206 -12.05 4.46 11.39
CA LEU A 206 -13.06 4.06 10.42
C LEU A 206 -14.48 4.28 10.96
N ASN A 207 -14.73 3.86 12.21
CA ASN A 207 -16.02 4.04 12.88
C ASN A 207 -16.37 5.53 13.13
N ALA A 208 -15.39 6.37 13.37
CA ALA A 208 -15.60 7.81 13.50
C ALA A 208 -16.06 8.46 12.18
N VAL A 209 -15.69 7.90 11.03
CA VAL A 209 -16.14 8.37 9.72
C VAL A 209 -17.49 7.78 9.34
N VAL A 210 -17.62 6.47 9.42
CA VAL A 210 -18.87 5.74 9.14
C VAL A 210 -18.98 4.58 10.15
N PRO A 211 -19.95 4.59 11.06
CA PRO A 211 -20.17 3.49 12.01
C PRO A 211 -20.47 2.17 11.28
N HIS A 212 -19.66 1.17 11.54
CA HIS A 212 -19.81 -0.18 11.00
C HIS A 212 -18.97 -1.19 11.82
N ASP A 213 -19.23 -2.47 11.67
CA ASP A 213 -18.38 -3.55 12.17
C ASP A 213 -17.20 -3.75 11.19
N TRP A 214 -16.18 -2.91 11.38
CA TRP A 214 -14.99 -2.87 10.53
C TRP A 214 -13.98 -3.97 10.85
#